data_b32ace63b8309eef39408c73e48759a2
#
_entry.id   b32ace63b8309eef39408c73e48759a2
#
_cell.length_a   1.000
_cell.length_b   1.000
_cell.length_c   1.000
_cell.angle_alpha   90.00
_cell.angle_beta   90.00
_cell.angle_gamma   90.00
#
_symmetry.space_group_name_H-M   'P 1'
#
loop_
_entity.id
_entity.type
_entity.pdbx_description
1 polymer ?
#
loop_
_entity_poly.entity_id
_entity_poly.type
_entity_poly.pdbx_seq_one_letter_code
_entity_poly.pdbx_strand_id
1 'polypeptide(L)'
;MPVYYVDIPVSKLKINILNRNLDIPHLYRMMNRIIESGIKYPVILRDKGTDFECLLGNTRIQVAIILKIPTISCLLITNRYYKDLKRVE
;
A
#
# COMPACT_ATOMS: atom_id res chain seq x y z
N MET A 1 -1.85 3.46 19.01
CA MET A 1 -1.22 4.34 18.02
C MET A 1 -2.29 4.95 17.13
N PRO A 2 -2.21 6.24 16.79
CA PRO A 2 -3.19 6.83 15.89
C PRO A 2 -3.08 6.28 14.48
N VAL A 3 -4.21 6.27 13.78
CA VAL A 3 -4.32 5.81 12.39
C VAL A 3 -4.70 7.01 11.52
N TYR A 4 -3.98 7.17 10.43
CA TYR A 4 -4.16 8.28 9.51
C TYR A 4 -4.42 7.78 8.09
N TYR A 5 -5.23 8.53 7.36
CA TYR A 5 -5.42 8.31 5.94
C TYR A 5 -4.40 9.19 5.19
N VAL A 6 -3.56 8.57 4.36
CA VAL A 6 -2.48 9.29 3.67
C VAL A 6 -2.15 8.63 2.33
N ASP A 7 -1.79 9.45 1.35
CA ASP A 7 -1.23 8.95 0.09
C ASP A 7 0.29 8.87 0.22
N ILE A 8 0.83 7.68 0.00
CA ILE A 8 2.27 7.43 0.11
C ILE A 8 2.83 7.07 -1.27
N PRO A 9 3.96 7.66 -1.67
CA PRO A 9 4.63 7.26 -2.89
C PRO A 9 5.01 5.78 -2.85
N VAL A 10 4.65 5.06 -3.91
CA VAL A 10 4.91 3.62 -4.00
C VAL A 10 6.40 3.32 -3.89
N SER A 11 7.26 4.23 -4.35
CA SER A 11 8.70 4.09 -4.27
C SER A 11 9.25 4.00 -2.83
N LYS A 12 8.48 4.47 -1.84
CA LYS A 12 8.86 4.38 -0.42
C LYS A 12 8.44 3.06 0.22
N LEU A 13 7.68 2.23 -0.50
CA LEU A 13 7.18 0.96 0.01
C LEU A 13 8.13 -0.15 -0.43
N LYS A 14 8.92 -0.63 0.52
CA LYS A 14 9.85 -1.73 0.27
C LYS A 14 9.12 -3.06 0.50
N ILE A 15 8.68 -3.68 -0.59
CA ILE A 15 8.11 -5.01 -0.52
C ILE A 15 9.10 -5.97 -1.15
N ASN A 16 9.48 -6.97 -0.38
CA ASN A 16 10.34 -8.02 -0.91
C ASN A 16 9.47 -9.04 -1.66
N ILE A 17 9.25 -8.74 -2.94
CA ILE A 17 8.44 -9.57 -3.83
C ILE A 17 9.07 -10.95 -3.99
N LEU A 18 10.39 -11.04 -3.89
CA LEU A 18 11.15 -12.28 -4.15
C LEU A 18 10.96 -13.35 -3.07
N ASN A 19 10.57 -12.97 -1.85
CA ASN A 19 10.43 -13.89 -0.73
C ASN A 19 9.01 -14.39 -0.52
N ARG A 20 8.11 -14.14 -1.47
CA ARG A 20 6.72 -14.57 -1.36
C ARG A 20 6.38 -15.57 -2.44
N ASN A 21 5.60 -16.58 -2.04
CA ASN A 21 4.92 -17.43 -2.99
C ASN A 21 3.84 -16.59 -3.66
N LEU A 22 4.10 -16.23 -4.92
CA LEU A 22 3.16 -15.45 -5.70
C LEU A 22 2.03 -16.34 -6.20
N ASP A 23 0.81 -16.01 -5.84
CA ASP A 23 -0.37 -16.57 -6.48
C ASP A 23 -0.60 -15.79 -7.78
N ILE A 24 -0.06 -16.29 -8.87
CA ILE A 24 -0.10 -15.60 -10.16
C ILE A 24 -1.54 -15.38 -10.65
N PRO A 25 -2.45 -16.37 -10.59
CA PRO A 25 -3.85 -16.11 -10.96
C PRO A 25 -4.51 -15.01 -10.12
N HIS A 26 -4.24 -14.97 -8.82
CA HIS A 26 -4.78 -13.93 -7.95
C HIS A 26 -4.22 -12.55 -8.30
N LEU A 27 -2.91 -12.48 -8.51
CA LEU A 27 -2.23 -11.24 -8.92
C LEU A 27 -2.81 -10.71 -10.23
N TYR A 28 -3.01 -11.59 -11.20
CA TYR A 28 -3.55 -11.23 -12.51
C TYR A 28 -4.99 -10.69 -12.41
N ARG A 29 -5.84 -11.34 -11.61
CA ARG A 29 -7.20 -10.86 -11.36
C ARG A 29 -7.21 -9.49 -10.69
N MET A 30 -6.32 -9.28 -9.71
CA MET A 30 -6.18 -8.00 -9.03
C MET A 30 -5.72 -6.90 -9.99
N MET A 31 -4.76 -7.21 -10.86
CA MET A 31 -4.30 -6.28 -11.90
C MET A 31 -5.46 -5.81 -12.79
N ASN A 32 -6.26 -6.74 -13.27
CA ASN A 32 -7.38 -6.42 -14.14
C ASN A 32 -8.41 -5.52 -13.44
N ARG A 33 -8.71 -5.79 -12.17
CA ARG A 33 -9.61 -4.96 -11.39
C ARG A 33 -9.06 -3.55 -11.20
N ILE A 34 -7.78 -3.42 -10.93
CA ILE A 34 -7.14 -2.12 -10.71
C ILE A 34 -7.06 -1.32 -12.02
N ILE A 35 -6.79 -1.99 -13.14
CA ILE A 35 -6.80 -1.34 -14.45
C ILE A 35 -8.20 -0.78 -14.77
N GLU A 36 -9.26 -1.53 -14.48
CA GLU A 36 -10.62 -1.10 -14.76
C GLU A 36 -11.14 0.00 -13.83
N SER A 37 -10.86 -0.11 -12.55
CA SER A 37 -11.56 0.66 -11.51
C SER A 37 -10.63 1.39 -10.55
N GLY A 38 -9.31 1.26 -10.69
CA GLY A 38 -8.35 1.79 -9.74
C GLY A 38 -8.34 1.01 -8.44
N ILE A 39 -7.54 1.48 -7.48
CA ILE A 39 -7.45 0.87 -6.15
C ILE A 39 -8.58 1.42 -5.30
N LYS A 40 -9.58 0.58 -5.01
CA LYS A 40 -10.78 1.01 -4.28
C LYS A 40 -10.59 1.06 -2.77
N TYR A 41 -9.74 0.19 -2.23
CA TYR A 41 -9.54 0.08 -0.79
C TYR A 41 -8.12 0.44 -0.43
N PRO A 42 -7.91 1.24 0.64
CA PRO A 42 -6.55 1.58 1.05
C PRO A 42 -5.82 0.34 1.57
N VAL A 43 -4.50 0.34 1.42
CA VAL A 43 -3.65 -0.63 2.10
C VAL A 43 -3.47 -0.19 3.55
N ILE A 44 -3.14 -1.14 4.44
CA ILE A 44 -2.89 -0.84 5.84
C ILE A 44 -1.40 -1.03 6.11
N LEU A 45 -0.76 0.05 6.56
CA LEU A 45 0.66 0.07 6.85
C LEU A 45 0.91 0.45 8.30
N ARG A 46 1.99 -0.08 8.86
CA ARG A 46 2.54 0.37 10.14
C ARG A 46 3.90 1.02 9.91
N ASP A 47 4.07 2.22 10.48
CA ASP A 47 5.34 2.94 10.43
C ASP A 47 6.30 2.33 11.46
N LYS A 48 7.41 1.77 10.98
CA LYS A 48 8.44 1.15 11.82
C LYS A 48 9.61 2.10 12.10
N GLY A 49 9.54 3.33 11.64
CA GLY A 49 10.60 4.31 11.83
C GLY A 49 11.55 4.42 10.63
N THR A 50 12.03 3.32 10.14
CA THR A 50 12.94 3.26 8.98
C THR A 50 12.21 2.90 7.69
N ASP A 51 11.14 2.10 7.81
CA ASP A 51 10.36 1.62 6.67
C ASP A 51 8.91 1.40 7.11
N PHE A 52 8.10 0.92 6.18
CA PHE A 52 6.69 0.60 6.43
C PHE A 52 6.48 -0.90 6.37
N GLU A 53 5.73 -1.43 7.33
CA GLU A 53 5.28 -2.81 7.30
C GLU A 53 3.87 -2.86 6.72
N CYS A 54 3.66 -3.66 5.69
CA CYS A 54 2.33 -3.86 5.13
C CYS A 54 1.57 -4.90 5.94
N LEU A 55 0.50 -4.48 6.59
CA LEU A 55 -0.37 -5.37 7.36
C LEU A 55 -1.47 -5.97 6.49
N LEU A 56 -1.96 -5.21 5.52
CA LEU A 56 -2.99 -5.66 4.59
C LEU A 56 -2.83 -4.95 3.25
N GLY A 57 -2.96 -5.68 2.16
CA GLY A 57 -2.95 -5.12 0.81
C GLY A 57 -1.65 -5.31 0.05
N ASN A 58 -0.84 -6.28 0.41
CA ASN A 58 0.42 -6.59 -0.26
C ASN A 58 0.28 -6.76 -1.77
N THR A 59 -0.75 -7.49 -2.21
CA THR A 59 -0.98 -7.73 -3.63
C THR A 59 -1.28 -6.42 -4.37
N ARG A 60 -2.02 -5.51 -3.73
CA ARG A 60 -2.31 -4.19 -4.31
C ARG A 60 -1.05 -3.36 -4.50
N ILE A 61 -0.13 -3.42 -3.55
CA ILE A 61 1.15 -2.72 -3.66
C ILE A 61 2.00 -3.31 -4.79
N GLN A 62 2.05 -4.63 -4.90
CA GLN A 62 2.76 -5.29 -5.99
C GLN A 62 2.21 -4.89 -7.35
N VAL A 63 0.89 -4.86 -7.49
CA VAL A 63 0.24 -4.41 -8.73
C VAL A 63 0.56 -2.94 -9.00
N ALA A 64 0.54 -2.09 -7.99
CA ALA A 64 0.90 -0.68 -8.14
C ALA A 64 2.33 -0.51 -8.65
N ILE A 65 3.27 -1.31 -8.15
CA ILE A 65 4.64 -1.31 -8.65
C ILE A 65 4.71 -1.73 -10.11
N ILE A 66 4.03 -2.81 -10.46
CA ILE A 66 4.01 -3.35 -11.83
C ILE A 66 3.40 -2.35 -12.82
N LEU A 67 2.29 -1.72 -12.44
CA LEU A 67 1.58 -0.75 -13.27
C LEU A 67 2.18 0.66 -13.19
N LYS A 68 3.24 0.85 -12.40
CA LYS A 68 3.92 2.15 -12.20
C LYS A 68 2.97 3.24 -11.70
N ILE A 69 2.06 2.87 -10.80
CA ILE A 69 1.20 3.82 -10.12
C ILE A 69 2.07 4.61 -9.13
N PRO A 70 2.06 5.97 -9.17
CA PRO A 70 3.03 6.75 -8.39
C PRO A 70 2.74 6.78 -6.90
N THR A 71 1.47 6.82 -6.50
CA THR A 71 1.08 6.88 -5.09
C THR A 71 -0.05 5.90 -4.80
N ILE A 72 -0.16 5.51 -3.54
CA ILE A 72 -1.22 4.61 -3.09
C ILE A 72 -1.82 5.14 -1.80
N SER A 73 -3.16 5.06 -1.70
CA SER A 73 -3.88 5.45 -0.49
C SER A 73 -3.69 4.42 0.60
N CYS A 74 -3.34 4.88 1.79
CA CYS A 74 -3.00 4.03 2.91
C CYS A 74 -3.73 4.45 4.18
N LEU A 75 -4.06 3.47 5.01
CA LEU A 75 -4.32 3.69 6.43
C LEU A 75 -2.99 3.45 7.13
N LEU A 76 -2.42 4.49 7.71
CA LEU A 76 -1.09 4.44 8.31
C LEU A 76 -1.17 4.50 9.82
N ILE A 77 -0.67 3.47 10.48
CA ILE A 77 -0.54 3.41 11.93
C ILE A 77 0.81 4.00 12.29
N THR A 78 0.83 5.18 12.92
CA THR A 78 2.07 5.89 13.20
C THR A 78 1.92 6.89 14.34
N ASN A 79 3.02 7.13 15.06
CA ASN A 79 3.14 8.24 16.01
C ASN A 79 3.82 9.46 15.41
N ARG A 80 4.28 9.37 14.14
CA ARG A 80 4.95 10.48 13.49
C ARG A 80 3.96 11.43 12.83
N TYR A 81 4.40 12.67 12.68
CA TYR A 81 3.68 13.65 11.89
C TYR A 81 4.02 13.50 10.40
N TYR A 82 2.98 13.46 9.59
CA TYR A 82 3.10 13.54 8.13
C TYR A 82 2.33 14.76 7.65
N LYS A 83 2.89 15.45 6.65
CA LYS A 83 2.18 16.54 5.99
C LYS A 83 0.92 15.99 5.31
N ASP A 84 -0.16 16.74 5.39
CA ASP A 84 -1.45 16.39 4.79
C ASP A 84 -2.14 15.15 5.39
N LEU A 85 -1.81 14.83 6.65
CA LEU A 85 -2.47 13.74 7.35
C LEU A 85 -3.94 14.05 7.63
N LYS A 86 -4.78 13.06 7.35
CA LYS A 86 -6.17 13.06 7.80
C LYS A 86 -6.35 11.91 8.78
N ARG A 87 -6.64 12.25 10.04
CA ARG A 87 -6.88 11.24 11.06
C ARG A 87 -8.19 10.53 10.78
N VAL A 88 -8.16 9.21 10.86
CA VAL A 88 -9.35 8.37 10.79
C VAL A 88 -9.99 8.35 12.17
N GLU A 89 -11.24 8.78 12.25
CA GLU A 89 -12.01 8.78 13.48
C GLU A 89 -13.01 7.61 13.50
#